data_9e3592c0cc82b542c010bcb49c15f678
#
_entry.id   9e3592c0cc82b542c010bcb49c15f678
#
_cell.length_a   1.000
_cell.length_b   1.000
_cell.length_c   1.000
_cell.angle_alpha   90.00
_cell.angle_beta   90.00
_cell.angle_gamma   90.00
#
_symmetry.space_group_name_H-M   'P 1'
#
loop_
_entity.id
_entity.type
_entity.pdbx_description
1 polymer ?
#
loop_
_entity_poly.entity_id
_entity_poly.type
_entity_poly.pdbx_seq_one_letter_code
_entity_poly.pdbx_strand_id
1 'polypeptide(L)'
;MKKFALSISALVFAATSTLALADHHEFPKTKVSLEKCLQAALKTKAGDVVKVELKLENKTPVYEFDIESADGTAWDVECDANTGKIVEVEQEVDSADHPLFKAKLKVNEADARKTALAAYPGEIVEVEYEIEKDGSASYEFDIKTKDGKEIKVEVDATSGKVVEAHQEFYQIGKE
;
A
#
# COMPACT_ATOMS: atom_id res chain seq x y z
N MET A 1 -80.18 -6.01 -16.12
CA MET A 1 -78.93 -6.76 -16.25
C MET A 1 -77.77 -5.73 -16.38
N LYS A 2 -77.07 -5.47 -15.29
CA LYS A 2 -75.96 -4.49 -15.25
C LYS A 2 -74.65 -5.27 -15.45
N LYS A 3 -73.91 -4.95 -16.54
CA LYS A 3 -72.59 -5.53 -16.81
C LYS A 3 -71.53 -4.73 -16.04
N PHE A 4 -70.83 -5.36 -15.13
CA PHE A 4 -69.64 -4.83 -14.49
C PHE A 4 -68.44 -5.11 -15.39
N ALA A 5 -67.76 -4.04 -15.79
CA ALA A 5 -66.49 -4.12 -16.49
C ALA A 5 -65.36 -4.06 -15.44
N LEU A 6 -64.53 -5.10 -15.37
CA LEU A 6 -63.38 -5.18 -14.48
C LEU A 6 -62.17 -4.65 -15.23
N SER A 7 -61.67 -3.47 -14.85
CA SER A 7 -60.44 -2.91 -15.41
C SER A 7 -59.24 -3.47 -14.60
N ILE A 8 -58.41 -4.27 -15.29
CA ILE A 8 -57.13 -4.74 -14.74
C ILE A 8 -56.06 -3.73 -15.12
N SER A 9 -55.61 -2.93 -14.14
CA SER A 9 -54.42 -2.06 -14.31
C SER A 9 -53.17 -2.89 -14.08
N ALA A 10 -52.42 -3.15 -15.15
CA ALA A 10 -51.12 -3.77 -15.06
C ALA A 10 -50.07 -2.72 -14.61
N LEU A 11 -49.55 -2.88 -13.40
CA LEU A 11 -48.45 -2.08 -12.89
C LEU A 11 -47.14 -2.65 -13.45
N VAL A 12 -46.54 -1.95 -14.41
CA VAL A 12 -45.21 -2.29 -14.94
C VAL A 12 -44.17 -1.74 -13.96
N PHE A 13 -43.57 -2.63 -13.19
CA PHE A 13 -42.37 -2.30 -12.40
C PHE A 13 -41.17 -2.26 -13.36
N ALA A 14 -40.74 -1.06 -13.73
CA ALA A 14 -39.44 -0.86 -14.38
C ALA A 14 -38.34 -1.01 -13.32
N ALA A 15 -37.70 -2.19 -13.26
CA ALA A 15 -36.49 -2.37 -12.49
C ALA A 15 -35.35 -1.66 -13.20
N THR A 16 -35.01 -0.46 -12.75
CA THR A 16 -33.76 0.19 -13.12
C THR A 16 -32.62 -0.50 -12.39
N SER A 17 -31.98 -1.46 -13.03
CA SER A 17 -30.70 -1.99 -12.59
C SER A 17 -29.66 -0.88 -12.79
N THR A 18 -29.29 -0.19 -11.70
CA THR A 18 -28.08 0.60 -11.67
C THR A 18 -26.91 -0.38 -11.72
N LEU A 19 -26.31 -0.51 -12.91
CA LEU A 19 -24.97 -1.07 -13.02
C LEU A 19 -24.05 -0.14 -12.20
N ALA A 20 -23.62 -0.60 -11.03
CA ALA A 20 -22.48 -0.03 -10.37
C ALA A 20 -21.30 -0.24 -11.33
N LEU A 21 -20.85 0.84 -11.97
CA LEU A 21 -19.56 0.85 -12.65
C LEU A 21 -18.56 0.60 -11.54
N ALA A 22 -17.91 -0.57 -11.58
CA ALA A 22 -16.71 -0.78 -10.79
C ALA A 22 -15.74 0.33 -11.21
N ASP A 23 -15.29 1.11 -10.24
CA ASP A 23 -14.25 2.11 -10.45
C ASP A 23 -13.00 1.31 -10.87
N HIS A 24 -12.74 1.29 -12.18
CA HIS A 24 -11.52 0.70 -12.70
C HIS A 24 -10.40 1.67 -12.34
N HIS A 25 -9.73 1.45 -11.23
CA HIS A 25 -8.48 2.13 -10.96
C HIS A 25 -7.51 1.78 -12.09
N GLU A 26 -7.27 2.74 -12.98
CA GLU A 26 -6.30 2.56 -14.06
C GLU A 26 -4.90 2.49 -13.43
N PHE A 27 -4.22 1.37 -13.62
CA PHE A 27 -2.85 1.21 -13.13
C PHE A 27 -1.93 2.28 -13.72
N PRO A 28 -0.99 2.82 -12.95
CA PRO A 28 -0.03 3.79 -13.46
C PRO A 28 0.80 3.17 -14.59
N LYS A 29 1.06 3.97 -15.64
CA LYS A 29 1.87 3.52 -16.78
C LYS A 29 3.34 3.50 -16.40
N THR A 30 3.94 2.33 -16.50
CA THR A 30 5.39 2.13 -16.31
C THR A 30 6.12 2.17 -17.64
N LYS A 31 7.34 2.69 -17.69
CA LYS A 31 8.21 2.69 -18.87
C LYS A 31 9.24 1.58 -18.83
N VAL A 32 9.51 1.08 -17.64
CA VAL A 32 10.45 0.00 -17.39
C VAL A 32 9.65 -1.21 -16.92
N SER A 33 9.98 -2.40 -17.39
CA SER A 33 9.31 -3.63 -16.98
C SER A 33 9.65 -3.99 -15.54
N LEU A 34 8.70 -4.65 -14.87
CA LEU A 34 8.89 -5.25 -13.55
C LEU A 34 10.18 -6.10 -13.50
N GLU A 35 10.41 -6.95 -14.51
CA GLU A 35 11.61 -7.80 -14.60
C GLU A 35 12.91 -6.99 -14.52
N LYS A 36 12.99 -5.85 -15.21
CA LYS A 36 14.19 -5.00 -15.19
C LYS A 36 14.41 -4.36 -13.82
N CYS A 37 13.35 -3.89 -13.18
CA CYS A 37 13.40 -3.38 -11.81
C CYS A 37 13.79 -4.49 -10.82
N LEU A 38 13.20 -5.67 -10.94
CA LEU A 38 13.56 -6.85 -10.14
C LEU A 38 15.06 -7.19 -10.24
N GLN A 39 15.60 -7.19 -11.46
CA GLN A 39 17.04 -7.44 -11.65
C GLN A 39 17.92 -6.34 -11.00
N ALA A 40 17.45 -5.09 -10.97
CA ALA A 40 18.14 -4.00 -10.29
C ALA A 40 18.06 -4.17 -8.76
N ALA A 41 16.89 -4.51 -8.23
CA ALA A 41 16.68 -4.76 -6.81
C ALA A 41 17.56 -5.91 -6.31
N LEU A 42 17.56 -7.07 -6.99
CA LEU A 42 18.38 -8.23 -6.63
C LEU A 42 19.90 -8.00 -6.77
N LYS A 43 20.32 -7.03 -7.57
CA LYS A 43 21.73 -6.60 -7.59
C LYS A 43 22.08 -5.71 -6.39
N THR A 44 21.12 -5.01 -5.85
CA THR A 44 21.28 -4.12 -4.68
C THR A 44 21.22 -4.92 -3.40
N LYS A 45 20.25 -5.81 -3.27
CA LYS A 45 20.08 -6.75 -2.17
C LYS A 45 19.86 -8.15 -2.75
N ALA A 46 20.77 -9.06 -2.44
CA ALA A 46 20.65 -10.46 -2.87
C ALA A 46 19.79 -11.22 -1.88
N GLY A 47 18.80 -11.96 -2.38
CA GLY A 47 17.87 -12.74 -1.54
C GLY A 47 16.72 -13.32 -2.34
N ASP A 48 15.73 -13.82 -1.61
CA ASP A 48 14.47 -14.28 -2.17
C ASP A 48 13.46 -13.13 -2.12
N VAL A 49 12.85 -12.80 -3.26
CA VAL A 49 11.76 -11.81 -3.30
C VAL A 49 10.50 -12.45 -2.77
N VAL A 50 9.94 -11.91 -1.71
CA VAL A 50 8.77 -12.46 -1.02
C VAL A 50 7.49 -11.67 -1.28
N LYS A 51 7.62 -10.37 -1.58
CA LYS A 51 6.51 -9.47 -1.94
C LYS A 51 6.94 -8.54 -3.08
N VAL A 52 5.99 -8.13 -3.90
CA VAL A 52 6.16 -7.13 -4.95
C VAL A 52 4.94 -6.24 -4.98
N GLU A 53 5.17 -4.94 -4.98
CA GLU A 53 4.12 -3.93 -5.04
C GLU A 53 4.30 -2.96 -6.19
N LEU A 54 3.21 -2.32 -6.58
CA LEU A 54 3.22 -1.16 -7.46
C LEU A 54 2.52 -0.01 -6.75
N LYS A 55 3.28 1.03 -6.46
CA LYS A 55 2.78 2.25 -5.82
C LYS A 55 3.02 3.50 -6.66
N LEU A 56 2.40 4.59 -6.29
CA LEU A 56 2.55 5.88 -6.96
C LEU A 56 3.10 6.92 -5.97
N GLU A 57 4.39 7.21 -6.07
CA GLU A 57 5.07 8.20 -5.27
C GLU A 57 5.21 9.52 -6.03
N ASN A 58 4.66 10.59 -5.51
CA ASN A 58 4.75 11.91 -6.16
C ASN A 58 4.45 11.88 -7.68
N LYS A 59 3.49 11.05 -8.12
CA LYS A 59 3.11 10.77 -9.52
C LYS A 59 4.12 9.92 -10.31
N THR A 60 5.13 9.38 -9.67
CA THR A 60 6.06 8.43 -10.26
C THR A 60 5.63 7.01 -9.91
N PRO A 61 5.41 6.11 -10.86
CA PRO A 61 5.19 4.71 -10.56
C PRO A 61 6.49 4.09 -10.03
N VAL A 62 6.39 3.38 -8.93
CA VAL A 62 7.48 2.70 -8.24
C VAL A 62 7.11 1.25 -8.04
N TYR A 63 8.04 0.34 -8.36
CA TYR A 63 7.97 -1.04 -7.92
C TYR A 63 8.77 -1.18 -6.63
N GLU A 64 8.15 -1.74 -5.62
CA GLU A 64 8.79 -2.13 -4.37
C GLU A 64 8.96 -3.65 -4.33
N PHE A 65 10.07 -4.09 -3.77
CA PHE A 65 10.42 -5.51 -3.65
C PHE A 65 10.88 -5.79 -2.24
N ASP A 66 10.13 -6.62 -1.52
CA ASP A 66 10.56 -7.14 -0.23
C ASP A 66 11.48 -8.33 -0.48
N ILE A 67 12.69 -8.25 0.04
CA ILE A 67 13.75 -9.21 -0.20
C ILE A 67 14.25 -9.78 1.12
N GLU A 68 14.06 -11.07 1.32
CA GLU A 68 14.67 -11.80 2.43
C GLU A 68 16.09 -12.25 2.04
N SER A 69 17.11 -11.68 2.67
CA SER A 69 18.50 -12.07 2.47
C SER A 69 18.83 -13.41 3.16
N ALA A 70 19.86 -14.09 2.70
CA ALA A 70 20.27 -15.39 3.24
C ALA A 70 20.68 -15.38 4.73
N ASP A 71 20.98 -14.23 5.30
CA ASP A 71 21.27 -14.04 6.72
C ASP A 71 20.02 -13.74 7.56
N GLY A 72 18.85 -13.72 6.93
CA GLY A 72 17.55 -13.43 7.55
C GLY A 72 17.21 -11.95 7.67
N THR A 73 18.01 -11.06 7.08
CA THR A 73 17.67 -9.63 7.02
C THR A 73 16.64 -9.39 5.93
N ALA A 74 15.54 -8.70 6.25
CA ALA A 74 14.54 -8.25 5.28
C ALA A 74 14.84 -6.82 4.81
N TRP A 75 14.52 -6.54 3.56
CA TRP A 75 14.81 -5.30 2.87
C TRP A 75 13.69 -4.92 1.94
N ASP A 76 13.29 -3.67 1.96
CA ASP A 76 12.45 -3.04 0.97
C ASP A 76 13.33 -2.30 -0.02
N VAL A 77 13.15 -2.62 -1.31
CA VAL A 77 13.96 -2.09 -2.38
C VAL A 77 13.08 -1.51 -3.46
N GLU A 78 13.11 -0.20 -3.58
CA GLU A 78 12.28 0.54 -4.51
C GLU A 78 12.97 0.86 -5.82
N CYS A 79 12.23 0.67 -6.90
CA CYS A 79 12.68 0.95 -8.26
C CYS A 79 11.72 1.92 -8.97
N ASP A 80 12.22 3.07 -9.39
CA ASP A 80 11.49 3.98 -10.28
C ASP A 80 11.13 3.28 -11.59
N ALA A 81 9.87 3.02 -11.81
CA ALA A 81 9.37 2.30 -12.98
C ALA A 81 9.39 3.13 -14.29
N ASN A 82 9.82 4.38 -14.25
CA ASN A 82 10.13 5.18 -15.45
C ASN A 82 11.59 5.07 -15.89
N THR A 83 12.52 4.89 -14.94
CA THR A 83 13.96 4.94 -15.20
C THR A 83 14.67 3.60 -15.00
N GLY A 84 14.11 2.72 -14.15
CA GLY A 84 14.73 1.45 -13.74
C GLY A 84 15.87 1.63 -12.75
N LYS A 85 15.92 2.76 -12.06
CA LYS A 85 16.90 3.03 -11.02
C LYS A 85 16.34 2.69 -9.66
N ILE A 86 17.15 2.13 -8.78
CA ILE A 86 16.83 2.02 -7.38
C ILE A 86 16.82 3.42 -6.78
N VAL A 87 15.73 3.77 -6.11
CA VAL A 87 15.49 5.08 -5.49
C VAL A 87 15.58 5.01 -3.98
N GLU A 88 15.14 3.88 -3.40
CA GLU A 88 15.16 3.67 -1.96
C GLU A 88 15.58 2.26 -1.59
N VAL A 89 16.13 2.10 -0.38
CA VAL A 89 16.51 0.81 0.21
C VAL A 89 16.41 0.95 1.72
N GLU A 90 15.47 0.24 2.30
CA GLU A 90 15.20 0.25 3.73
C GLU A 90 15.38 -1.14 4.31
N GLN A 91 15.61 -1.20 5.61
CA GLN A 91 15.67 -2.47 6.30
C GLN A 91 14.39 -2.66 7.07
N GLU A 92 13.61 -3.64 6.70
CA GLU A 92 12.49 -4.09 7.50
C GLU A 92 12.99 -4.87 8.72
N VAL A 93 12.32 -4.67 9.86
CA VAL A 93 12.59 -5.39 11.11
C VAL A 93 11.27 -5.97 11.66
N ASP A 94 11.38 -7.03 12.44
CA ASP A 94 10.25 -7.84 12.89
C ASP A 94 9.30 -7.17 13.89
N SER A 95 9.74 -6.09 14.54
CA SER A 95 8.92 -5.39 15.53
C SER A 95 9.55 -4.10 16.05
N ALA A 96 8.75 -3.28 16.72
CA ALA A 96 9.21 -2.10 17.46
C ALA A 96 10.21 -2.42 18.60
N ASP A 97 10.30 -3.67 19.04
CA ASP A 97 11.27 -4.12 20.03
C ASP A 97 12.63 -4.47 19.44
N HIS A 98 12.73 -4.55 18.11
CA HIS A 98 14.02 -4.76 17.45
C HIS A 98 15.03 -3.67 17.84
N PRO A 99 16.29 -4.01 18.17
CA PRO A 99 17.27 -3.04 18.72
C PRO A 99 17.46 -1.77 17.89
N LEU A 100 17.47 -1.89 16.55
CA LEU A 100 17.63 -0.74 15.66
C LEU A 100 16.43 0.20 15.74
N PHE A 101 15.21 -0.33 15.68
CA PHE A 101 13.97 0.43 15.78
C PHE A 101 13.80 1.05 17.16
N LYS A 102 13.96 0.25 18.20
CA LYS A 102 13.84 0.66 19.61
C LYS A 102 14.79 1.81 19.99
N ALA A 103 15.96 1.87 19.39
CA ALA A 103 16.91 2.96 19.61
C ALA A 103 16.40 4.34 19.16
N LYS A 104 15.43 4.37 18.24
CA LYS A 104 14.82 5.58 17.67
C LYS A 104 13.41 5.84 18.21
N LEU A 105 12.81 4.84 18.82
CA LEU A 105 11.45 4.83 19.29
C LEU A 105 11.19 5.88 20.38
N LYS A 106 10.33 6.85 20.10
CA LYS A 106 9.78 7.80 21.08
C LYS A 106 8.25 7.83 21.04
N VAL A 107 7.68 7.48 19.90
CA VAL A 107 6.23 7.39 19.70
C VAL A 107 5.87 5.92 19.53
N ASN A 108 4.99 5.40 20.38
CA ASN A 108 4.56 4.02 20.30
C ASN A 108 3.62 3.79 19.10
N GLU A 109 3.53 2.55 18.67
CA GLU A 109 2.71 2.15 17.51
C GLU A 109 1.24 2.60 17.64
N ALA A 110 0.64 2.51 18.84
CA ALA A 110 -0.76 2.90 19.04
C ALA A 110 -1.01 4.39 18.77
N ASP A 111 -0.04 5.25 19.05
CA ASP A 111 -0.14 6.69 18.75
C ASP A 111 0.23 6.97 17.29
N ALA A 112 1.17 6.23 16.70
CA ALA A 112 1.47 6.29 15.26
C ALA A 112 0.25 5.89 14.42
N ARG A 113 -0.44 4.78 14.77
CA ARG A 113 -1.71 4.35 14.14
C ARG A 113 -2.78 5.43 14.17
N LYS A 114 -2.92 6.15 15.30
CA LYS A 114 -3.87 7.28 15.38
C LYS A 114 -3.50 8.40 14.41
N THR A 115 -2.20 8.69 14.30
CA THR A 115 -1.70 9.71 13.37
C THR A 115 -2.01 9.32 11.92
N ALA A 116 -1.68 8.08 11.53
CA ALA A 116 -1.95 7.57 10.19
C ALA A 116 -3.45 7.59 9.86
N LEU A 117 -4.30 7.06 10.75
CA LEU A 117 -5.76 7.03 10.56
C LEU A 117 -6.42 8.41 10.61
N ALA A 118 -5.82 9.38 11.28
CA ALA A 118 -6.30 10.76 11.26
C ALA A 118 -6.02 11.44 9.90
N ALA A 119 -4.91 11.10 9.27
CA ALA A 119 -4.55 11.59 7.93
C ALA A 119 -5.31 10.84 6.82
N TYR A 120 -5.41 9.52 6.94
CA TYR A 120 -6.04 8.62 5.97
C TYR A 120 -7.05 7.70 6.66
N PRO A 121 -8.32 8.10 6.79
CA PRO A 121 -9.34 7.31 7.48
C PRO A 121 -9.67 6.01 6.73
N GLY A 122 -9.48 4.87 7.40
CA GLY A 122 -9.70 3.55 6.82
C GLY A 122 -9.52 2.42 7.84
N GLU A 123 -9.16 1.26 7.34
CA GLU A 123 -8.76 0.08 8.10
C GLU A 123 -7.29 -0.20 7.84
N ILE A 124 -6.47 -0.28 8.90
CA ILE A 124 -5.08 -0.71 8.76
C ILE A 124 -5.10 -2.22 8.54
N VAL A 125 -4.55 -2.66 7.42
CA VAL A 125 -4.50 -4.06 7.00
C VAL A 125 -3.12 -4.67 7.20
N GLU A 126 -2.06 -3.87 7.10
CA GLU A 126 -0.67 -4.28 7.35
C GLU A 126 0.06 -3.25 8.21
N VAL A 127 1.13 -3.67 8.89
CA VAL A 127 2.05 -2.79 9.63
C VAL A 127 3.45 -3.33 9.50
N GLU A 128 4.35 -2.48 9.02
CA GLU A 128 5.77 -2.77 8.90
C GLU A 128 6.59 -1.82 9.77
N TYR A 129 7.83 -2.21 10.05
CA TYR A 129 8.75 -1.47 10.91
C TYR A 129 10.05 -1.29 10.14
N GLU A 130 10.35 -0.08 9.75
CA GLU A 130 11.42 0.23 8.83
C GLU A 130 12.55 0.99 9.47
N ILE A 131 13.74 0.73 8.98
CA ILE A 131 14.95 1.50 9.26
C ILE A 131 15.37 2.15 7.97
N GLU A 132 15.16 3.45 7.93
CA GLU A 132 15.44 4.30 6.80
C GLU A 132 16.93 4.35 6.46
N LYS A 133 17.23 4.79 5.25
CA LYS A 133 18.60 4.97 4.78
C LYS A 133 19.47 5.88 5.66
N ASP A 134 18.88 6.88 6.29
CA ASP A 134 19.58 7.79 7.21
C ASP A 134 19.67 7.26 8.64
N GLY A 135 19.09 6.08 8.88
CA GLY A 135 19.03 5.41 10.17
C GLY A 135 17.93 5.92 11.08
N SER A 136 16.96 6.74 10.61
CA SER A 136 15.69 6.95 11.29
C SER A 136 14.86 5.67 11.30
N ALA A 137 13.75 5.67 12.00
CA ALA A 137 12.83 4.53 12.02
C ALA A 137 11.42 5.03 11.81
N SER A 138 10.66 4.34 10.99
CA SER A 138 9.26 4.61 10.72
C SER A 138 8.38 3.37 10.87
N TYR A 139 7.14 3.62 11.20
CA TYR A 139 6.06 2.66 11.06
C TYR A 139 5.44 2.88 9.69
N GLU A 140 5.38 1.87 8.87
CA GLU A 140 4.54 1.88 7.69
C GLU A 140 3.19 1.23 8.00
N PHE A 141 2.11 1.83 7.51
CA PHE A 141 0.75 1.35 7.67
C PHE A 141 0.06 1.28 6.32
N ASP A 142 -0.34 0.10 5.92
CA ASP A 142 -1.24 -0.05 4.78
C ASP A 142 -2.67 0.17 5.23
N ILE A 143 -3.30 1.18 4.64
CA ILE A 143 -4.64 1.63 5.01
C ILE A 143 -5.59 1.43 3.84
N LYS A 144 -6.54 0.52 4.01
CA LYS A 144 -7.66 0.35 3.09
C LYS A 144 -8.73 1.40 3.37
N THR A 145 -8.84 2.36 2.49
CA THR A 145 -9.77 3.48 2.61
C THR A 145 -11.20 3.09 2.22
N LYS A 146 -12.20 3.88 2.63
CA LYS A 146 -13.62 3.61 2.35
C LYS A 146 -13.99 3.66 0.87
N ASP A 147 -13.22 4.36 0.05
CA ASP A 147 -13.35 4.41 -1.41
C ASP A 147 -12.61 3.27 -2.12
N GLY A 148 -12.05 2.33 -1.35
CA GLY A 148 -11.45 1.10 -1.86
C GLY A 148 -10.02 1.24 -2.35
N LYS A 149 -9.37 2.35 -2.06
CA LYS A 149 -7.93 2.53 -2.30
C LYS A 149 -7.13 1.97 -1.15
N GLU A 150 -5.92 1.60 -1.42
CA GLU A 150 -4.90 1.24 -0.45
C GLU A 150 -3.84 2.32 -0.43
N ILE A 151 -3.51 2.79 0.76
CA ILE A 151 -2.56 3.88 0.98
C ILE A 151 -1.54 3.41 2.00
N LYS A 152 -0.27 3.34 1.59
CA LYS A 152 0.88 3.14 2.48
C LYS A 152 1.17 4.49 3.15
N VAL A 153 1.25 4.50 4.47
CA VAL A 153 1.44 5.73 5.25
C VAL A 153 2.57 5.51 6.25
N GLU A 154 3.65 6.23 6.05
CA GLU A 154 4.77 6.19 6.98
C GLU A 154 4.64 7.24 8.08
N VAL A 155 4.90 6.80 9.30
CA VAL A 155 4.93 7.65 10.50
C VAL A 155 6.29 7.50 11.19
N ASP A 156 7.06 8.57 11.20
CA ASP A 156 8.37 8.61 11.87
C ASP A 156 8.24 8.26 13.37
N ALA A 157 8.95 7.23 13.80
CA ALA A 157 8.86 6.66 15.15
C ALA A 157 9.42 7.58 16.24
N THR A 158 10.13 8.65 15.87
CA THR A 158 10.68 9.65 16.79
C THR A 158 9.75 10.83 16.97
N SER A 159 9.21 11.39 15.89
CA SER A 159 8.36 12.60 15.91
C SER A 159 6.87 12.31 15.92
N GLY A 160 6.44 11.14 15.49
CA GLY A 160 5.04 10.76 15.33
C GLY A 160 4.32 11.50 14.19
N LYS A 161 5.05 12.03 13.24
CA LYS A 161 4.49 12.72 12.08
C LYS A 161 4.45 11.78 10.89
N VAL A 162 3.41 11.95 10.06
CA VAL A 162 3.42 11.36 8.71
C VAL A 162 4.58 12.00 7.93
N VAL A 163 5.45 11.18 7.40
CA VAL A 163 6.60 11.58 6.57
C VAL A 163 6.33 11.28 5.11
N GLU A 164 5.71 10.13 4.81
CA GLU A 164 5.35 9.74 3.46
C GLU A 164 3.93 9.18 3.40
N ALA A 165 3.32 9.23 2.22
CA ALA A 165 2.03 8.59 1.96
C ALA A 165 1.86 8.37 0.45
N HIS A 166 1.65 7.12 0.06
CA HIS A 166 1.61 6.68 -1.34
C HIS A 166 0.38 5.83 -1.61
N GLN A 167 -0.19 5.94 -2.81
CA GLN A 167 -1.25 5.03 -3.22
C GLN A 167 -0.62 3.76 -3.76
N GLU A 168 -0.98 2.64 -3.16
CA GLU A 168 -0.70 1.31 -3.68
C GLU A 168 -1.79 0.89 -4.67
N PHE A 169 -1.40 0.13 -5.71
CA PHE A 169 -2.31 -0.35 -6.76
C PHE A 169 -2.46 -1.85 -6.77
N TYR A 170 -1.42 -2.57 -6.41
CA TYR A 170 -1.48 -4.02 -6.19
C TYR A 170 -0.27 -4.51 -5.39
N GLN A 171 -0.49 -5.59 -4.70
CA GLN A 171 0.50 -6.39 -3.97
C GLN A 171 0.43 -7.83 -4.45
N ILE A 172 1.58 -8.49 -4.57
CA ILE A 172 1.71 -9.91 -4.92
C ILE A 172 2.77 -10.51 -4.02
N GLY A 173 2.41 -11.47 -3.18
CA GLY A 173 3.35 -12.15 -2.29
C GLY A 173 2.79 -12.41 -0.90
N LYS A 174 3.67 -12.39 0.09
CA LYS A 174 3.29 -12.57 1.50
C LYS A 174 2.71 -11.27 2.08
N GLU A 175 1.73 -11.45 2.95
CA GLU A 175 1.30 -10.49 3.96
C GLU A 175 1.89 -10.90 5.31
#